data_8c6adcff4fddd3eb48cb27bb1508baff
#
_entry.id   8c6adcff4fddd3eb48cb27bb1508baff
#
_cell.length_a   1.000
_cell.length_b   1.000
_cell.length_c   1.000
_cell.angle_alpha   90.00
_cell.angle_beta   90.00
_cell.angle_gamma   90.00
#
_symmetry.space_group_name_H-M   'P 1'
#
loop_
_entity.id
_entity.type
_entity.pdbx_description
1 polymer ?
#
loop_
_entity_poly.entity_id
_entity_poly.type
_entity_poly.pdbx_seq_one_letter_code
_entity_poly.pdbx_strand_id
1 'polypeptide(L)'
;MTAQPDQAALLLDMRDIQKRFAGIPALADASLQVLPGEIHALIGQNGAGKSTLIKVLTGYYRRDAGQVLFERKPFEVGSPHQSQVSGISTIYQEINLVPLRSVTENICLGREKRRRGLLDWSAMHAEAGRLLSRFSIGIDVRRPLSDFNTATQQMVAIARAXRHRRAPPAQRFQHRHAADGGDRPSHRLFRPPRDHG
;
A
#
# COMPACT_ATOMS: atom_id res chain seq x y z
N MET A 1 -8.73 2.22 -30.46
CA MET A 1 -9.37 1.15 -29.65
C MET A 1 -8.34 0.62 -28.69
N THR A 2 -8.37 1.09 -27.44
CA THR A 2 -7.50 0.56 -26.38
C THR A 2 -8.08 -0.77 -25.91
N ALA A 3 -7.35 -1.85 -26.10
CA ALA A 3 -7.74 -3.15 -25.57
C ALA A 3 -7.97 -3.02 -24.06
N GLN A 4 -9.15 -3.40 -23.60
CA GLN A 4 -9.39 -3.55 -22.16
C GLN A 4 -8.48 -4.67 -21.66
N PRO A 5 -7.75 -4.47 -20.55
CA PRO A 5 -6.95 -5.57 -20.01
C PRO A 5 -7.87 -6.74 -19.68
N ASP A 6 -7.38 -7.93 -19.99
CA ASP A 6 -8.10 -9.16 -19.65
C ASP A 6 -8.45 -9.14 -18.16
N GLN A 7 -9.73 -9.09 -17.85
CA GLN A 7 -10.23 -9.04 -16.47
C GLN A 7 -9.71 -10.21 -15.63
N ALA A 8 -9.36 -11.32 -16.30
CA ALA A 8 -8.80 -12.49 -15.63
C ALA A 8 -7.38 -12.28 -15.07
N ALA A 9 -6.70 -11.20 -15.49
CA ALA A 9 -5.32 -10.94 -15.08
C ALA A 9 -5.17 -9.85 -14.00
N LEU A 10 -6.23 -9.14 -13.62
CA LEU A 10 -6.13 -8.02 -12.69
C LEU A 10 -5.86 -8.48 -11.24
N LEU A 11 -4.90 -7.83 -10.59
CA LEU A 11 -4.64 -8.00 -9.16
C LEU A 11 -5.64 -7.20 -8.33
N LEU A 12 -5.87 -5.95 -8.76
CA LEU A 12 -6.82 -5.04 -8.11
C LEU A 12 -7.74 -4.47 -9.17
N ASP A 13 -9.03 -4.46 -8.87
CA ASP A 13 -10.04 -3.90 -9.77
C ASP A 13 -11.06 -3.12 -8.94
N MET A 14 -10.96 -1.80 -8.99
CA MET A 14 -11.92 -0.88 -8.36
C MET A 14 -12.78 -0.26 -9.46
N ARG A 15 -14.08 -0.37 -9.33
CA ARG A 15 -15.03 0.14 -10.35
C ARG A 15 -16.09 1.03 -9.73
N ASP A 16 -16.29 2.17 -10.35
CA ASP A 16 -17.39 3.10 -10.07
C ASP A 16 -17.45 3.51 -8.60
N ILE A 17 -16.28 3.69 -8.00
CA ILE A 17 -16.16 4.02 -6.57
C ILE A 17 -16.72 5.41 -6.33
N GLN A 18 -17.69 5.49 -5.43
CA GLN A 18 -18.28 6.75 -5.00
C GLN A 18 -17.98 6.99 -3.52
N LYS A 19 -17.70 8.25 -3.20
CA LYS A 19 -17.52 8.68 -1.81
C LYS A 19 -17.94 10.14 -1.68
N ARG A 20 -18.83 10.39 -0.72
CA ARG A 20 -19.27 11.74 -0.37
C ARG A 20 -18.87 12.06 1.07
N PHE A 21 -18.60 13.32 1.34
CA PHE A 21 -18.40 13.84 2.68
C PHE A 21 -19.39 15.00 2.89
N ALA A 22 -20.30 14.84 3.85
CA ALA A 22 -21.37 15.81 4.11
C ALA A 22 -22.13 16.20 2.80
N GLY A 23 -22.41 15.21 1.97
CA GLY A 23 -23.14 15.42 0.70
C GLY A 23 -22.25 15.85 -0.48
N ILE A 24 -21.04 16.31 -0.23
CA ILE A 24 -20.12 16.77 -1.29
C ILE A 24 -19.38 15.56 -1.87
N PRO A 25 -19.43 15.34 -3.20
CA PRO A 25 -18.77 14.20 -3.81
C PRO A 25 -17.24 14.41 -3.83
N ALA A 26 -16.51 13.49 -3.20
CA ALA A 26 -15.05 13.41 -3.27
C ALA A 26 -14.60 12.40 -4.31
N LEU A 27 -15.44 11.39 -4.58
CA LEU A 27 -15.28 10.44 -5.69
C LEU A 27 -16.67 10.24 -6.30
N ALA A 28 -16.82 10.44 -7.60
CA ALA A 28 -18.10 10.31 -8.29
C ALA A 28 -18.26 8.94 -9.00
N ASP A 29 -17.20 8.47 -9.65
CA ASP A 29 -17.16 7.20 -10.40
C ASP A 29 -15.71 6.76 -10.63
N ALA A 30 -14.92 6.86 -9.57
CA ALA A 30 -13.48 6.59 -9.68
C ALA A 30 -13.22 5.09 -9.90
N SER A 31 -12.35 4.78 -10.85
CA SER A 31 -11.95 3.41 -11.15
C SER A 31 -10.43 3.29 -11.20
N LEU A 32 -9.91 2.14 -10.75
CA LEU A 32 -8.48 1.87 -10.72
C LEU A 32 -8.27 0.38 -10.96
N GLN A 33 -7.45 0.06 -11.95
CA GLN A 33 -7.09 -1.32 -12.27
C GLN A 33 -5.58 -1.47 -12.21
N VAL A 34 -5.11 -2.53 -11.55
CA VAL A 34 -3.68 -2.80 -11.38
C VAL A 34 -3.40 -4.26 -11.67
N LEU A 35 -2.38 -4.53 -12.48
CA LEU A 35 -1.91 -5.87 -12.81
C LEU A 35 -0.89 -6.38 -11.78
N PRO A 36 -0.72 -7.69 -11.63
CA PRO A 36 0.35 -8.22 -10.79
C PRO A 36 1.72 -7.74 -11.26
N GLY A 37 2.53 -7.24 -10.31
CA GLY A 37 3.89 -6.76 -10.60
C GLY A 37 3.96 -5.38 -11.24
N GLU A 38 2.82 -4.74 -11.49
CA GLU A 38 2.76 -3.41 -12.10
C GLU A 38 3.15 -2.33 -11.09
N ILE A 39 3.85 -1.31 -11.57
CA ILE A 39 4.02 -0.03 -10.86
C ILE A 39 3.03 0.95 -11.47
N HIS A 40 2.01 1.31 -10.72
CA HIS A 40 0.92 2.17 -11.17
C HIS A 40 1.01 3.54 -10.50
N ALA A 41 1.10 4.62 -11.28
CA ALA A 41 1.16 5.98 -10.77
C ALA A 41 -0.21 6.67 -10.85
N LEU A 42 -0.70 7.14 -9.71
CA LEU A 42 -1.90 7.98 -9.63
C LEU A 42 -1.50 9.44 -9.72
N ILE A 43 -1.79 10.06 -10.86
CA ILE A 43 -1.41 11.45 -11.16
C ILE A 43 -2.68 12.32 -11.23
N GLY A 44 -2.61 13.53 -10.70
CA GLY A 44 -3.72 14.48 -10.74
C GLY A 44 -3.49 15.65 -9.78
N GLN A 45 -4.25 16.70 -9.95
CA GLN A 45 -4.16 17.91 -9.09
C GLN A 45 -4.50 17.60 -7.63
N ASN A 46 -4.16 18.53 -6.74
CA ASN A 46 -4.60 18.44 -5.34
C ASN A 46 -6.12 18.56 -5.31
N GLY A 47 -6.76 17.72 -4.52
CA GLY A 47 -8.22 17.64 -4.48
C GLY A 47 -8.85 16.67 -5.48
N ALA A 48 -8.09 16.09 -6.43
CA ALA A 48 -8.63 15.17 -7.43
C ALA A 48 -9.09 13.80 -6.89
N GLY A 49 -9.15 13.61 -5.58
CA GLY A 49 -9.66 12.36 -4.98
C GLY A 49 -8.64 11.24 -4.81
N LYS A 50 -7.38 11.41 -5.23
CA LYS A 50 -6.35 10.35 -5.17
C LYS A 50 -6.21 9.72 -3.78
N SER A 51 -6.02 10.57 -2.78
CA SER A 51 -5.87 10.11 -1.39
C SER A 51 -7.16 9.50 -0.85
N THR A 52 -8.31 9.99 -1.29
CA THR A 52 -9.62 9.44 -0.92
C THR A 52 -9.78 8.03 -1.50
N LEU A 53 -9.39 7.82 -2.76
CA LEU A 53 -9.45 6.50 -3.40
C LEU A 53 -8.57 5.48 -2.65
N ILE A 54 -7.35 5.87 -2.29
CA ILE A 54 -6.45 5.02 -1.50
C ILE A 54 -7.04 4.76 -0.10
N LYS A 55 -7.63 5.77 0.53
CA LYS A 55 -8.26 5.61 1.85
C LYS A 55 -9.51 4.71 1.80
N VAL A 56 -10.23 4.69 0.68
CA VAL A 56 -11.32 3.73 0.43
C VAL A 56 -10.74 2.32 0.27
N LEU A 57 -9.73 2.15 -0.57
CA LEU A 57 -9.07 0.86 -0.78
C LEU A 57 -8.55 0.25 0.53
N THR A 58 -8.02 1.09 1.41
CA THR A 58 -7.44 0.62 2.67
C THR A 58 -8.46 0.51 3.81
N GLY A 59 -9.75 0.79 3.55
CA GLY A 59 -10.79 0.70 4.58
C GLY A 59 -10.73 1.80 5.64
N TYR A 60 -9.98 2.87 5.38
CA TYR A 60 -10.01 4.07 6.22
C TYR A 60 -11.35 4.81 6.06
N TYR A 61 -11.83 4.86 4.82
CA TYR A 61 -13.19 5.34 4.50
C TYR A 61 -14.00 4.21 3.87
N ARG A 62 -15.23 4.05 4.33
CA ARG A 62 -16.19 3.18 3.66
C ARG A 62 -16.66 3.88 2.38
N ARG A 63 -16.67 3.16 1.27
CA ARG A 63 -17.24 3.67 0.02
C ARG A 63 -18.76 3.73 0.12
N ASP A 64 -19.37 4.63 -0.65
CA ASP A 64 -20.82 4.79 -0.68
C ASP A 64 -21.44 3.93 -1.80
N ALA A 65 -20.69 3.71 -2.90
CA ALA A 65 -21.07 2.83 -3.99
C ALA A 65 -19.84 2.32 -4.74
N GLY A 66 -20.05 1.42 -5.70
CA GLY A 66 -19.00 0.80 -6.49
C GLY A 66 -18.52 -0.52 -5.89
N GLN A 67 -17.57 -1.15 -6.54
CA GLN A 67 -17.06 -2.46 -6.11
C GLN A 67 -15.52 -2.48 -6.14
N VAL A 68 -14.97 -3.29 -5.26
CA VAL A 68 -13.52 -3.56 -5.22
C VAL A 68 -13.31 -5.07 -5.27
N LEU A 69 -12.50 -5.52 -6.21
CA LEU A 69 -12.03 -6.90 -6.26
C LEU A 69 -10.51 -6.90 -6.03
N PHE A 70 -10.05 -7.77 -5.17
CA PHE A 70 -8.62 -8.02 -4.95
C PHE A 70 -8.36 -9.51 -5.15
N GLU A 71 -7.42 -9.85 -6.01
CA GLU A 71 -7.20 -11.23 -6.45
C GLU A 71 -8.50 -11.89 -6.93
N ARG A 72 -9.32 -11.14 -7.66
CA ARG A 72 -10.62 -11.55 -8.24
C ARG A 72 -11.71 -11.88 -7.20
N LYS A 73 -11.48 -11.59 -5.93
CA LYS A 73 -12.46 -11.80 -4.85
C LYS A 73 -13.01 -10.46 -4.37
N PRO A 74 -14.28 -10.39 -4.02
CA PRO A 74 -14.82 -9.18 -3.40
C PRO A 74 -13.96 -8.76 -2.20
N PHE A 75 -13.57 -7.50 -2.18
CA PHE A 75 -12.68 -6.97 -1.16
C PHE A 75 -13.42 -5.93 -0.33
N GLU A 76 -13.79 -6.35 0.87
CA GLU A 76 -14.52 -5.54 1.84
C GLU A 76 -13.68 -5.46 3.12
N VAL A 77 -13.19 -4.28 3.41
CA VAL A 77 -12.39 -4.05 4.63
C VAL A 77 -12.93 -2.82 5.35
N GLY A 78 -13.06 -2.94 6.66
CA GLY A 78 -13.56 -1.87 7.54
C GLY A 78 -12.46 -1.14 8.29
N SER A 79 -11.18 -1.49 8.05
CA SER A 79 -10.06 -0.82 8.72
C SER A 79 -8.75 -1.04 7.96
N PRO A 80 -7.79 -0.12 8.12
CA PRO A 80 -6.45 -0.30 7.53
C PRO A 80 -5.74 -1.56 8.01
N HIS A 81 -6.01 -2.00 9.24
CA HIS A 81 -5.44 -3.25 9.76
C HIS A 81 -5.96 -4.47 8.98
N GLN A 82 -7.26 -4.51 8.71
CA GLN A 82 -7.85 -5.61 7.90
C GLN A 82 -7.27 -5.60 6.48
N SER A 83 -7.17 -4.44 5.85
CA SER A 83 -6.56 -4.29 4.53
C SER A 83 -5.13 -4.85 4.53
N GLN A 84 -4.36 -4.53 5.55
CA GLN A 84 -2.99 -4.96 5.72
C GLN A 84 -2.87 -6.48 5.89
N VAL A 85 -3.75 -7.08 6.68
CA VAL A 85 -3.81 -8.54 6.86
C VAL A 85 -4.18 -9.24 5.55
N SER A 86 -5.02 -8.59 4.73
CA SER A 86 -5.43 -9.11 3.42
C SER A 86 -4.37 -8.92 2.33
N GLY A 87 -3.26 -8.22 2.62
CA GLY A 87 -2.14 -8.09 1.69
C GLY A 87 -1.94 -6.70 1.09
N ILE A 88 -2.82 -5.72 1.38
CA ILE A 88 -2.67 -4.36 0.88
C ILE A 88 -2.09 -3.49 2.00
N SER A 89 -0.85 -3.04 1.83
CA SER A 89 -0.15 -2.19 2.79
C SER A 89 0.01 -0.78 2.23
N THR A 90 -0.24 0.22 3.04
CA THR A 90 -0.17 1.63 2.63
C THR A 90 0.84 2.39 3.48
N ILE A 91 1.62 3.21 2.80
CA ILE A 91 2.48 4.20 3.46
C ILE A 91 1.80 5.56 3.25
N TYR A 92 1.25 6.10 4.31
CA TYR A 92 0.66 7.44 4.25
C TYR A 92 1.74 8.50 4.25
N GLN A 93 1.43 9.65 3.66
CA GLN A 93 2.33 10.80 3.61
C GLN A 93 2.71 11.29 5.01
N GLU A 94 1.79 11.20 5.96
CA GLU A 94 2.08 11.44 7.37
C GLU A 94 2.78 10.22 7.96
N ILE A 95 4.02 10.40 8.35
CA ILE A 95 4.84 9.35 8.94
C ILE A 95 4.40 9.15 10.39
N ASN A 96 3.47 8.22 10.62
CA ASN A 96 2.98 7.89 11.96
C ASN A 96 4.00 7.00 12.69
N LEU A 97 5.18 7.57 12.94
CA LEU A 97 6.23 6.97 13.75
C LEU A 97 6.28 7.65 15.11
N VAL A 98 6.76 6.95 16.10
CA VAL A 98 6.89 7.47 17.47
C VAL A 98 8.35 7.85 17.69
N PRO A 99 8.71 9.17 17.65
CA PRO A 99 10.12 9.59 17.62
C PRO A 99 10.94 9.13 18.81
N LEU A 100 10.34 9.10 19.99
CA LEU A 100 11.03 8.74 21.24
C LEU A 100 11.18 7.23 21.45
N ARG A 101 10.57 6.43 20.58
CA ARG A 101 10.72 4.97 20.61
C ARG A 101 11.84 4.55 19.68
N SER A 102 12.45 3.41 20.00
CA SER A 102 13.51 2.85 19.17
C SER A 102 13.02 2.51 17.76
N VAL A 103 13.96 2.42 16.83
CA VAL A 103 13.69 1.96 15.46
C VAL A 103 13.00 0.60 15.48
N THR A 104 13.46 -0.32 16.34
CA THR A 104 12.84 -1.64 16.50
C THR A 104 11.38 -1.55 16.93
N GLU A 105 11.10 -0.74 17.95
CA GLU A 105 9.70 -0.56 18.42
C GLU A 105 8.82 -0.02 17.30
N ASN A 106 9.29 0.98 16.57
CA ASN A 106 8.55 1.56 15.46
C ASN A 106 8.24 0.52 14.37
N ILE A 107 9.20 -0.31 14.01
CA ILE A 107 9.02 -1.35 12.99
C ILE A 107 8.08 -2.45 13.49
N CYS A 108 8.16 -2.81 14.78
CA CYS A 108 7.42 -3.93 15.35
C CYS A 108 6.08 -3.55 15.97
N LEU A 109 5.73 -2.26 15.97
CA LEU A 109 4.55 -1.73 16.65
C LEU A 109 3.27 -2.46 16.20
N GLY A 110 2.53 -2.96 17.17
CA GLY A 110 1.28 -3.72 16.94
C GLY A 110 1.49 -5.19 16.53
N ARG A 111 2.73 -5.64 16.37
CA ARG A 111 3.08 -7.02 16.01
C ARG A 111 4.37 -7.44 16.69
N GLU A 112 4.46 -7.13 17.97
CA GLU A 112 5.62 -7.47 18.79
C GLU A 112 5.76 -8.99 18.88
N LYS A 113 6.99 -9.46 18.71
CA LYS A 113 7.27 -10.89 18.93
C LYS A 113 7.28 -11.18 20.41
N ARG A 114 6.66 -12.29 20.77
CA ARG A 114 6.60 -12.77 22.14
C ARG A 114 7.20 -14.17 22.26
N ARG A 115 7.86 -14.40 23.37
CA ARG A 115 8.39 -15.71 23.74
C ARG A 115 8.03 -15.94 25.20
N ARG A 116 7.27 -17.00 25.47
CA ARG A 116 6.75 -17.34 26.81
C ARG A 116 5.99 -16.16 27.46
N GLY A 117 5.22 -15.42 26.65
CA GLY A 117 4.41 -14.29 27.12
C GLY A 117 5.13 -12.94 27.21
N LEU A 118 6.46 -12.93 27.19
CA LEU A 118 7.28 -11.70 27.26
C LEU A 118 7.74 -11.26 25.88
N LEU A 119 8.08 -9.98 25.74
CA LEU A 119 8.61 -9.44 24.47
C LEU A 119 9.98 -10.06 24.17
N ASP A 120 10.12 -10.58 22.96
CA ASP A 120 11.38 -11.13 22.47
C ASP A 120 12.18 -10.05 21.76
N TRP A 121 12.88 -9.23 22.54
CA TRP A 121 13.67 -8.11 22.05
C TRP A 121 14.75 -8.56 21.05
N SER A 122 15.42 -9.69 21.33
CA SER A 122 16.47 -10.21 20.46
C SER A 122 15.93 -10.51 19.05
N ALA A 123 14.79 -11.23 19.00
CA ALA A 123 14.15 -11.55 17.71
C ALA A 123 13.63 -10.30 17.00
N MET A 124 13.15 -9.30 17.75
CA MET A 124 12.67 -8.04 17.18
C MET A 124 13.81 -7.19 16.62
N HIS A 125 14.94 -7.05 17.36
CA HIS A 125 16.12 -6.33 16.87
C HIS A 125 16.68 -6.99 15.61
N ALA A 126 16.84 -8.31 15.62
CA ALA A 126 17.32 -9.06 14.47
C ALA A 126 16.41 -8.87 13.23
N GLU A 127 15.10 -8.86 13.44
CA GLU A 127 14.15 -8.64 12.36
C GLU A 127 14.25 -7.23 11.80
N ALA A 128 14.28 -6.22 12.67
CA ALA A 128 14.39 -4.82 12.25
C ALA A 128 15.68 -4.57 11.46
N GLY A 129 16.79 -5.12 11.94
CA GLY A 129 18.08 -5.03 11.24
C GLY A 129 18.03 -5.65 9.85
N ARG A 130 17.47 -6.87 9.74
CA ARG A 130 17.31 -7.53 8.43
C ARG A 130 16.41 -6.76 7.47
N LEU A 131 15.37 -6.12 7.97
CA LEU A 131 14.48 -5.32 7.12
C LEU A 131 15.20 -4.09 6.57
N LEU A 132 15.95 -3.40 7.42
CA LEU A 132 16.70 -2.19 7.02
C LEU A 132 17.89 -2.51 6.12
N SER A 133 18.56 -3.64 6.33
CA SER A 133 19.67 -4.05 5.47
C SER A 133 19.24 -4.30 4.01
N ARG A 134 17.98 -4.67 3.78
CA ARG A 134 17.41 -4.79 2.42
C ARG A 134 17.39 -3.45 1.66
N PHE A 135 17.47 -2.36 2.39
CA PHE A 135 17.55 -0.99 1.83
C PHE A 135 18.96 -0.40 1.98
N SER A 136 19.96 -1.22 2.29
CA SER A 136 21.35 -0.81 2.52
C SER A 136 21.49 0.19 3.66
N ILE A 137 20.62 0.09 4.69
CA ILE A 137 20.63 0.98 5.85
C ILE A 137 21.22 0.23 7.05
N GLY A 138 22.45 0.65 7.45
CA GLY A 138 23.16 0.10 8.60
C GLY A 138 23.09 1.07 9.79
N ILE A 139 22.05 0.96 10.60
CA ILE A 139 21.89 1.78 11.81
C ILE A 139 21.64 0.89 13.02
N ASP A 140 21.95 1.42 14.21
CA ASP A 140 21.60 0.72 15.45
C ASP A 140 20.10 0.84 15.69
N VAL A 141 19.40 -0.27 15.53
CA VAL A 141 17.94 -0.35 15.65
C VAL A 141 17.41 -0.17 17.07
N ARG A 142 18.31 -0.14 18.07
CA ARG A 142 17.95 0.04 19.48
C ARG A 142 17.80 1.53 19.84
N ARG A 143 18.40 2.41 19.05
CA ARG A 143 18.40 3.85 19.30
C ARG A 143 17.02 4.45 19.02
N PRO A 144 16.65 5.54 19.71
CA PRO A 144 15.42 6.28 19.42
C PRO A 144 15.40 6.76 17.98
N LEU A 145 14.21 6.77 17.40
CA LEU A 145 14.05 7.20 16.01
C LEU A 145 14.39 8.68 15.80
N SER A 146 14.20 9.50 16.83
CA SER A 146 14.57 10.93 16.83
C SER A 146 16.05 11.20 16.58
N ASP A 147 16.91 10.21 16.82
CA ASP A 147 18.36 10.35 16.60
C ASP A 147 18.74 10.36 15.12
N PHE A 148 17.80 10.05 14.23
CA PHE A 148 18.05 9.88 12.81
C PHE A 148 17.38 10.98 12.00
N ASN A 149 17.97 11.31 10.85
CA ASN A 149 17.42 12.32 9.95
C ASN A 149 16.10 11.86 9.30
N THR A 150 15.38 12.79 8.72
CA THR A 150 14.05 12.56 8.12
C THR A 150 14.09 11.47 7.05
N ALA A 151 15.14 11.40 6.22
CA ALA A 151 15.27 10.38 5.19
C ALA A 151 15.33 8.98 5.81
N THR A 152 16.12 8.80 6.86
CA THR A 152 16.20 7.53 7.60
C THR A 152 14.86 7.19 8.26
N GLN A 153 14.19 8.19 8.84
CA GLN A 153 12.86 7.99 9.43
C GLN A 153 11.85 7.50 8.37
N GLN A 154 11.86 8.09 7.17
CA GLN A 154 11.02 7.65 6.07
C GLN A 154 11.32 6.19 5.67
N MET A 155 12.60 5.82 5.63
CA MET A 155 12.99 4.44 5.32
C MET A 155 12.54 3.46 6.41
N VAL A 156 12.52 3.87 7.67
CA VAL A 156 11.96 3.06 8.76
C VAL A 156 10.45 2.84 8.55
N ALA A 157 9.71 3.87 8.12
CA ALA A 157 8.29 3.74 7.79
C ALA A 157 8.08 2.74 6.64
N ILE A 158 8.91 2.80 5.62
CA ILE A 158 8.88 1.87 4.49
C ILE A 158 9.20 0.44 4.97
N ALA A 159 10.24 0.27 5.78
CA ALA A 159 10.61 -1.02 6.34
C ALA A 159 9.47 -1.61 7.20
N ARG A 160 8.80 -0.78 7.99
CA ARG A 160 7.60 -1.17 8.76
C ARG A 160 6.50 -1.67 7.84
N ALA A 161 6.21 -0.99 6.78
CA ALA A 161 5.22 -1.43 5.78
C ALA A 161 5.62 -2.75 5.11
N UNK A 162 6.84 -2.79 4.87
CA UNK A 162 7.27 -3.83 4.30
C UNK A 162 7.19 -4.96 5.06
N ARG A 163 7.32 -5.01 6.31
CA ARG A 163 7.10 -6.09 7.28
C ARG A 163 5.70 -6.69 7.19
N HIS A 164 4.76 -5.89 6.81
CA HIS A 164 3.37 -6.31 6.72
C HIS A 164 3.05 -7.14 5.47
N ARG A 165 3.95 -7.20 4.49
CA ARG A 165 3.75 -8.09 3.34
C ARG A 165 3.88 -9.55 3.80
N ARG A 166 2.82 -10.33 3.70
CA ARG A 166 2.95 -11.77 3.63
C ARG A 166 3.85 -12.08 2.43
N ALA A 167 4.88 -12.87 2.65
CA ALA A 167 5.62 -13.42 1.51
C ALA A 167 4.58 -14.05 0.57
N PRO A 168 4.52 -13.63 -0.69
CA PRO A 168 3.64 -14.31 -1.63
C PRO A 168 4.02 -15.80 -1.60
N PRO A 169 3.08 -16.72 -1.71
CA PRO A 169 3.43 -18.10 -1.94
C PRO A 169 4.37 -18.12 -3.14
N ALA A 170 5.47 -18.87 -3.03
CA ALA A 170 6.51 -18.93 -4.04
C ALA A 170 5.88 -19.36 -5.39
N GLN A 171 5.36 -18.40 -6.11
CA GLN A 171 4.98 -18.63 -7.49
C GLN A 171 6.28 -18.71 -8.28
N ARG A 172 6.58 -19.89 -8.76
CA ARG A 172 7.60 -20.08 -9.79
C ARG A 172 7.21 -19.16 -10.95
N PHE A 173 7.90 -18.03 -11.06
CA PHE A 173 7.87 -17.27 -12.28
C PHE A 173 8.55 -18.13 -13.36
N GLN A 174 7.76 -18.84 -14.14
CA GLN A 174 8.24 -19.33 -15.42
C GLN A 174 8.37 -18.10 -16.32
N HIS A 175 9.61 -17.68 -16.53
CA HIS A 175 9.90 -16.71 -17.57
C HIS A 175 9.51 -17.35 -18.92
N ARG A 176 8.31 -17.04 -19.38
CA ARG A 176 8.03 -17.17 -20.81
C ARG A 176 8.70 -15.98 -21.48
N HIS A 177 9.84 -16.22 -22.09
CA HIS A 177 10.36 -15.32 -23.09
C HIS A 177 9.35 -15.29 -24.25
N ALA A 178 8.47 -14.31 -24.25
CA ALA A 178 7.78 -13.94 -25.46
C ALA A 178 8.67 -12.90 -26.14
N ALA A 179 9.38 -13.34 -27.16
CA ALA A 179 9.96 -12.42 -28.11
C ALA A 179 8.80 -11.76 -28.84
N ASP A 180 8.92 -10.48 -28.98
CA ASP A 180 8.40 -9.66 -30.07
C ASP A 180 7.45 -8.51 -29.65
N GLY A 181 7.70 -7.37 -30.29
CA GLY A 181 6.76 -6.31 -30.54
C GLY A 181 6.65 -5.23 -29.46
N GLY A 182 7.41 -4.15 -29.65
CA GLY A 182 7.33 -2.98 -28.77
C GLY A 182 5.96 -2.38 -28.69
N ASP A 183 5.59 -1.99 -27.48
CA ASP A 183 4.63 -0.91 -27.33
C ASP A 183 4.90 -0.12 -26.06
N ARG A 184 4.63 1.17 -26.14
CA ARG A 184 4.94 2.17 -25.12
C ARG A 184 3.96 2.05 -23.94
N PRO A 185 4.39 2.30 -22.71
CA PRO A 185 3.46 2.30 -21.58
C PRO A 185 2.42 3.43 -21.75
N SER A 186 1.16 3.04 -21.81
CA SER A 186 0.06 3.99 -21.87
C SER A 186 -0.15 4.61 -20.49
N HIS A 187 0.14 5.89 -20.35
CA HIS A 187 -0.21 6.68 -19.18
C HIS A 187 -1.73 6.84 -19.12
N ARG A 188 -2.38 6.09 -18.26
CA ARG A 188 -3.80 6.32 -17.99
C ARG A 188 -3.93 7.48 -17.00
N LEU A 189 -4.50 8.56 -17.48
CA LEU A 189 -4.82 9.74 -16.67
C LEU A 189 -6.08 9.47 -15.84
N PHE A 190 -6.01 9.77 -14.58
CA PHE A 190 -7.16 9.82 -13.69
C PHE A 190 -8.10 10.93 -14.20
N ARG A 191 -9.34 10.58 -14.49
CA ARG A 191 -10.34 11.52 -14.99
C ARG A 191 -11.07 12.15 -13.80
N PRO A 192 -10.96 13.46 -13.59
CA PRO A 192 -11.69 14.10 -12.50
C PRO A 192 -13.20 14.09 -12.76
N PRO A 193 -14.02 14.27 -11.75
CA PRO A 193 -15.48 14.38 -11.93
C PRO A 193 -15.80 15.49 -12.92
N ARG A 194 -16.76 15.25 -13.78
CA ARG A 194 -17.29 16.29 -14.67
C ARG A 194 -18.14 17.25 -13.84
N ASP A 195 -17.81 18.52 -13.91
CA ASP A 195 -18.70 19.55 -13.37
C ASP A 195 -19.94 19.60 -14.26
N HIS A 196 -21.04 19.15 -13.73
CA HIS A 196 -22.32 19.41 -14.34
C HIS A 196 -22.81 20.76 -13.82
N GLY A 197 -22.65 21.80 -14.64
CA GLY A 197 -23.26 23.10 -14.42
C GLY A 197 -24.81 23.06 -14.57
#